data_2d21f38a3b8aaf7d538c70965c0e76cb
#
_entry.id   2d21f38a3b8aaf7d538c70965c0e76cb
#
_cell.length_a   1.000
_cell.length_b   1.000
_cell.length_c   1.000
_cell.angle_alpha   90.00
_cell.angle_beta   90.00
_cell.angle_gamma   90.00
#
_symmetry.space_group_name_H-M   'P 1'
#
loop_
_entity.id
_entity.type
_entity.pdbx_description
1 polymer ?
#
loop_
_entity_poly.entity_id
_entity_poly.type
_entity_poly.pdbx_seq_one_letter_code
_entity_poly.pdbx_strand_id
1 'polypeptide(L)'
;MISPSIPAMPHDVPDATTAQAGPRLVAIIPVGALDGAKSRLGAVLDAEERLDLTLHLARTTIAAAVAAGRVAEVLVITPDDTVRVLAANLGARPIRQRDSGLNQGLAAAREEAIAGGADAILILPIDLPDVSSDAIDEIAATLGEPQRPLVAIVPDRHGRGTNALLIAPPDAIGLCFGGSSSTAHEAAAAAAGARLIVLGGPLALDLDTPEDLLLAEPSLGRGRPADVA
;
A
#
# COMPACT_ATOMS: atom_id res chain seq x y z
N MET A 1 25.05 -23.67 -70.23
CA MET A 1 25.33 -22.73 -69.13
C MET A 1 24.24 -22.95 -68.10
N ILE A 2 24.60 -23.61 -66.99
CA ILE A 2 23.71 -23.97 -65.90
C ILE A 2 24.05 -23.03 -64.75
N SER A 3 23.10 -22.14 -64.37
CA SER A 3 23.27 -21.28 -63.18
C SER A 3 22.97 -22.09 -61.89
N PRO A 4 23.80 -22.02 -60.88
CA PRO A 4 23.52 -22.68 -59.59
C PRO A 4 22.52 -21.87 -58.78
N SER A 5 21.42 -22.52 -58.33
CA SER A 5 20.49 -22.02 -57.31
C SER A 5 21.18 -22.02 -55.94
N ILE A 6 21.18 -20.87 -55.27
CA ILE A 6 21.62 -20.68 -53.89
C ILE A 6 20.43 -21.06 -52.99
N PRO A 7 20.58 -21.98 -52.03
CA PRO A 7 19.51 -22.25 -51.06
C PRO A 7 19.38 -21.09 -50.06
N ALA A 8 18.14 -20.64 -49.88
CA ALA A 8 17.81 -19.64 -48.85
C ALA A 8 18.06 -20.22 -47.46
N MET A 9 18.92 -19.57 -46.65
CA MET A 9 19.10 -19.84 -45.26
C MET A 9 17.86 -19.40 -44.46
N PRO A 10 17.34 -20.20 -43.54
CA PRO A 10 16.28 -19.73 -42.64
C PRO A 10 16.90 -18.69 -41.70
N HIS A 11 16.38 -17.49 -41.78
CA HIS A 11 16.60 -16.46 -40.76
C HIS A 11 15.79 -16.85 -39.51
N ASP A 12 16.43 -17.60 -38.65
CA ASP A 12 15.97 -17.75 -37.26
C ASP A 12 16.25 -16.41 -36.56
N VAL A 13 15.25 -15.53 -36.57
CA VAL A 13 15.23 -14.32 -35.75
C VAL A 13 14.92 -14.81 -34.36
N PRO A 14 15.83 -14.74 -33.37
CA PRO A 14 15.47 -15.06 -32.00
C PRO A 14 14.39 -14.11 -31.57
N ASP A 15 13.25 -14.65 -31.23
CA ASP A 15 12.10 -13.97 -30.68
C ASP A 15 12.58 -13.07 -29.51
N ALA A 16 12.33 -11.77 -29.65
CA ALA A 16 12.78 -10.77 -28.71
C ALA A 16 12.23 -11.14 -27.32
N THR A 17 13.17 -11.59 -26.49
CA THR A 17 13.15 -11.62 -25.02
C THR A 17 11.83 -11.13 -24.44
N THR A 18 10.97 -12.05 -24.04
CA THR A 18 9.99 -11.83 -22.99
C THR A 18 10.81 -11.57 -21.72
N ALA A 19 11.21 -10.33 -21.50
CA ALA A 19 11.67 -9.88 -20.20
C ALA A 19 10.56 -10.29 -19.25
N GLN A 20 10.81 -11.25 -18.37
CA GLN A 20 9.88 -11.63 -17.34
C GLN A 20 9.61 -10.37 -16.52
N ALA A 21 8.47 -9.73 -16.79
CA ALA A 21 7.99 -8.66 -15.96
C ALA A 21 7.95 -9.22 -14.52
N GLY A 22 8.58 -8.52 -13.58
CA GLY A 22 8.55 -8.92 -12.17
C GLY A 22 7.11 -9.11 -11.68
N PRO A 23 6.91 -9.69 -10.49
CA PRO A 23 5.56 -9.96 -9.97
C PRO A 23 4.71 -8.68 -9.96
N ARG A 24 3.48 -8.79 -10.45
CA ARG A 24 2.51 -7.69 -10.48
C ARG A 24 2.04 -7.38 -9.06
N LEU A 25 2.59 -6.31 -8.47
CA LEU A 25 2.21 -5.81 -7.17
C LEU A 25 1.08 -4.79 -7.29
N VAL A 26 0.00 -5.00 -6.54
CA VAL A 26 -1.12 -4.05 -6.45
C VAL A 26 -1.16 -3.46 -5.04
N ALA A 27 -1.08 -2.14 -4.92
CA ALA A 27 -1.27 -1.45 -3.64
C ALA A 27 -2.77 -1.27 -3.35
N ILE A 28 -3.19 -1.55 -2.12
CA ILE A 28 -4.56 -1.36 -1.64
C ILE A 28 -4.55 -0.35 -0.50
N ILE A 29 -5.23 0.78 -0.68
CA ILE A 29 -5.29 1.87 0.28
C ILE A 29 -6.73 1.97 0.81
N PRO A 30 -6.99 1.54 2.05
CA PRO A 30 -8.29 1.73 2.68
C PRO A 30 -8.42 3.16 3.20
N VAL A 31 -9.53 3.82 2.88
CA VAL A 31 -9.88 5.13 3.44
C VAL A 31 -11.30 5.05 3.96
N GLY A 32 -11.46 5.22 5.26
CA GLY A 32 -12.78 5.27 5.90
C GLY A 32 -13.62 6.48 5.48
N ALA A 33 -14.84 6.58 6.02
CA ALA A 33 -15.62 7.79 5.89
C ALA A 33 -14.87 8.97 6.52
N LEU A 34 -14.92 10.13 5.86
CA LEU A 34 -14.24 11.34 6.34
C LEU A 34 -14.92 11.90 7.59
N ASP A 35 -16.24 11.69 7.71
CA ASP A 35 -17.00 12.10 8.89
C ASP A 35 -16.51 11.37 10.15
N GLY A 36 -16.12 12.14 11.16
CA GLY A 36 -15.55 11.62 12.41
C GLY A 36 -14.12 11.06 12.31
N ALA A 37 -13.44 11.21 11.16
CA ALA A 37 -12.05 10.78 11.00
C ALA A 37 -11.14 11.44 12.06
N LYS A 38 -10.10 10.69 12.48
CA LYS A 38 -9.11 11.16 13.46
C LYS A 38 -9.72 11.73 14.75
N SER A 39 -10.82 11.14 15.25
CA SER A 39 -11.54 11.61 16.43
C SER A 39 -10.67 11.73 17.69
N ARG A 40 -9.61 10.90 17.83
CA ARG A 40 -8.65 10.98 18.93
C ARG A 40 -7.84 12.27 18.96
N LEU A 41 -7.73 12.96 17.82
CA LEU A 41 -7.09 14.29 17.74
C LEU A 41 -8.04 15.44 18.12
N GLY A 42 -9.29 15.16 18.49
CA GLY A 42 -10.29 16.18 18.84
C GLY A 42 -9.96 17.07 20.05
N ALA A 43 -8.92 16.68 20.84
CA ALA A 43 -8.41 17.51 21.92
C ALA A 43 -7.50 18.66 21.42
N VAL A 44 -6.95 18.56 20.20
CA VAL A 44 -5.92 19.48 19.66
C VAL A 44 -6.26 20.02 18.28
N LEU A 45 -7.19 19.40 17.57
CA LEU A 45 -7.66 19.81 16.24
C LEU A 45 -9.18 19.88 16.21
N ASP A 46 -9.73 20.92 15.59
CA ASP A 46 -11.16 21.00 15.32
C ASP A 46 -11.62 20.04 14.19
N ALA A 47 -12.90 20.04 13.85
CA ALA A 47 -13.43 19.09 12.86
C ALA A 47 -12.92 19.38 11.44
N GLU A 48 -12.74 20.65 11.07
CA GLU A 48 -12.23 21.07 9.76
C GLU A 48 -10.74 20.73 9.63
N GLU A 49 -9.96 21.01 10.66
CA GLU A 49 -8.52 20.66 10.71
C GLU A 49 -8.29 19.14 10.63
N ARG A 50 -9.13 18.33 11.27
CA ARG A 50 -9.04 16.87 11.16
C ARG A 50 -9.41 16.36 9.78
N LEU A 51 -10.40 16.98 9.13
CA LEU A 51 -10.79 16.68 7.76
C LEU A 51 -9.64 17.01 6.80
N ASP A 52 -9.07 18.19 6.90
CA ASP A 52 -7.96 18.63 6.07
C ASP A 52 -6.73 17.75 6.25
N LEU A 53 -6.40 17.39 7.49
CA LEU A 53 -5.32 16.45 7.79
C LEU A 53 -5.57 15.08 7.15
N THR A 54 -6.80 14.56 7.28
CA THR A 54 -7.16 13.24 6.71
C THR A 54 -7.05 13.25 5.18
N LEU A 55 -7.53 14.31 4.52
CA LEU A 55 -7.41 14.47 3.07
C LEU A 55 -5.97 14.67 2.62
N HIS A 56 -5.16 15.40 3.40
CA HIS A 56 -3.73 15.55 3.14
C HIS A 56 -3.01 14.20 3.20
N LEU A 57 -3.21 13.43 4.25
CA LEU A 57 -2.62 12.09 4.43
C LEU A 57 -3.08 11.12 3.33
N ALA A 58 -4.37 11.13 2.98
CA ALA A 58 -4.89 10.32 1.88
C ALA A 58 -4.21 10.69 0.55
N ARG A 59 -4.10 11.98 0.24
CA ARG A 59 -3.43 12.48 -0.96
C ARG A 59 -1.97 12.03 -1.01
N THR A 60 -1.23 12.21 0.09
CA THR A 60 0.19 11.87 0.18
C THR A 60 0.40 10.37 -0.02
N THR A 61 -0.38 9.52 0.66
CA THR A 61 -0.26 8.06 0.55
C THR A 61 -0.61 7.57 -0.86
N ILE A 62 -1.70 8.07 -1.45
CA ILE A 62 -2.09 7.68 -2.81
C ILE A 62 -1.03 8.13 -3.82
N ALA A 63 -0.55 9.38 -3.73
CA ALA A 63 0.48 9.88 -4.65
C ALA A 63 1.80 9.12 -4.51
N ALA A 64 2.24 8.79 -3.30
CA ALA A 64 3.44 7.99 -3.07
C ALA A 64 3.31 6.59 -3.67
N ALA A 65 2.15 5.94 -3.49
CA ALA A 65 1.90 4.61 -4.05
C ALA A 65 1.85 4.61 -5.58
N VAL A 66 1.25 5.64 -6.19
CA VAL A 66 1.21 5.80 -7.67
C VAL A 66 2.59 6.10 -8.23
N ALA A 67 3.44 6.81 -7.49
CA ALA A 67 4.80 7.14 -7.90
C ALA A 67 5.81 6.00 -7.66
N ALA A 68 5.48 5.00 -6.86
CA ALA A 68 6.36 3.88 -6.55
C ALA A 68 6.62 3.01 -7.79
N GLY A 69 7.90 2.80 -8.11
CA GLY A 69 8.32 2.15 -9.35
C GLY A 69 8.00 0.65 -9.43
N ARG A 70 7.74 0.01 -8.28
CA ARG A 70 7.43 -1.42 -8.18
C ARG A 70 5.93 -1.72 -8.05
N VAL A 71 5.09 -0.70 -7.92
CA VAL A 71 3.63 -0.83 -7.83
C VAL A 71 3.03 -0.74 -9.23
N ALA A 72 2.33 -1.79 -9.66
CA ALA A 72 1.72 -1.84 -10.99
C ALA A 72 0.36 -1.15 -11.05
N GLU A 73 -0.37 -1.14 -9.93
CA GLU A 73 -1.70 -0.54 -9.82
C GLU A 73 -1.99 -0.15 -8.37
N VAL A 74 -2.74 0.94 -8.18
CA VAL A 74 -3.20 1.41 -6.88
C VAL A 74 -4.72 1.35 -6.81
N LEU A 75 -5.26 0.61 -5.84
CA LEU A 75 -6.68 0.53 -5.53
C LEU A 75 -6.97 1.32 -4.26
N VAL A 76 -7.95 2.22 -4.31
CA VAL A 76 -8.41 2.97 -3.13
C VAL A 76 -9.82 2.52 -2.79
N ILE A 77 -9.98 1.80 -1.66
CA ILE A 77 -11.28 1.33 -1.19
C ILE A 77 -11.85 2.31 -0.16
N THR A 78 -13.02 2.88 -0.45
CA THR A 78 -13.63 3.90 0.40
C THR A 78 -15.14 3.98 0.19
N PRO A 79 -15.94 4.29 1.23
CA PRO A 79 -17.35 4.66 1.08
C PRO A 79 -17.54 6.11 0.63
N ASP A 80 -16.52 6.97 0.73
CA ASP A 80 -16.60 8.42 0.56
C ASP A 80 -16.39 8.85 -0.90
N ASP A 81 -17.30 9.65 -1.44
CA ASP A 81 -17.26 10.08 -2.83
C ASP A 81 -16.15 11.11 -3.09
N THR A 82 -15.81 11.96 -2.10
CA THR A 82 -14.71 12.92 -2.20
C THR A 82 -13.38 12.21 -2.35
N VAL A 83 -13.15 11.17 -1.55
CA VAL A 83 -11.95 10.34 -1.62
C VAL A 83 -11.88 9.57 -2.94
N ARG A 84 -13.02 9.11 -3.47
CA ARG A 84 -13.06 8.43 -4.77
C ARG A 84 -12.63 9.35 -5.92
N VAL A 85 -13.11 10.58 -5.90
CA VAL A 85 -12.70 11.61 -6.88
C VAL A 85 -11.23 11.95 -6.73
N LEU A 86 -10.76 12.12 -5.49
CA LEU A 86 -9.34 12.37 -5.19
C LEU A 86 -8.45 11.24 -5.76
N ALA A 87 -8.81 9.98 -5.49
CA ALA A 87 -8.07 8.81 -5.95
C ALA A 87 -7.97 8.77 -7.49
N ALA A 88 -9.09 8.96 -8.18
CA ALA A 88 -9.12 8.98 -9.65
C ALA A 88 -8.24 10.11 -10.23
N ASN A 89 -8.28 11.31 -9.63
CA ASN A 89 -7.46 12.45 -10.05
C ASN A 89 -5.95 12.22 -9.86
N LEU A 90 -5.58 11.36 -8.92
CA LEU A 90 -4.18 10.98 -8.66
C LEU A 90 -3.71 9.77 -9.48
N GLY A 91 -4.58 9.18 -10.31
CA GLY A 91 -4.22 8.02 -11.13
C GLY A 91 -4.45 6.66 -10.45
N ALA A 92 -5.08 6.63 -9.27
CA ALA A 92 -5.50 5.41 -8.62
C ALA A 92 -6.91 4.97 -9.05
N ARG A 93 -7.21 3.67 -8.99
CA ARG A 93 -8.53 3.13 -9.27
C ARG A 93 -9.39 3.10 -7.98
N PRO A 94 -10.43 3.92 -7.88
CA PRO A 94 -11.31 3.93 -6.71
C PRO A 94 -12.27 2.74 -6.74
N ILE A 95 -12.46 2.12 -5.57
CA ILE A 95 -13.45 1.07 -5.34
C ILE A 95 -14.43 1.57 -4.30
N ARG A 96 -15.74 1.48 -4.59
CA ARG A 96 -16.77 1.82 -3.60
C ARG A 96 -16.88 0.71 -2.56
N GLN A 97 -16.54 1.03 -1.32
CA GLN A 97 -16.82 0.14 -0.21
C GLN A 97 -18.32 0.08 0.05
N ARG A 98 -18.90 -1.12 0.02
CA ARG A 98 -20.33 -1.34 0.24
C ARG A 98 -20.64 -1.84 1.65
N ASP A 99 -19.74 -2.67 2.18
CA ASP A 99 -19.87 -3.25 3.51
C ASP A 99 -19.18 -2.40 4.57
N SER A 100 -19.69 -2.42 5.79
CA SER A 100 -19.05 -1.75 6.92
C SER A 100 -17.88 -2.58 7.44
N GLY A 101 -16.78 -1.90 7.78
CA GLY A 101 -15.61 -2.50 8.41
C GLY A 101 -14.39 -2.59 7.50
N LEU A 102 -13.24 -2.40 8.13
CA LEU A 102 -11.94 -2.34 7.44
C LEU A 102 -11.62 -3.66 6.73
N ASN A 103 -11.69 -4.79 7.45
CA ASN A 103 -11.30 -6.09 6.89
C ASN A 103 -12.23 -6.54 5.74
N GLN A 104 -13.54 -6.22 5.80
CA GLN A 104 -14.48 -6.50 4.72
C GLN A 104 -14.17 -5.69 3.47
N GLY A 105 -13.88 -4.39 3.64
CA GLY A 105 -13.45 -3.54 2.53
C GLY A 105 -12.15 -4.03 1.90
N LEU A 106 -11.15 -4.35 2.72
CA LEU A 106 -9.88 -4.90 2.24
C LEU A 106 -10.05 -6.25 1.53
N ALA A 107 -10.94 -7.13 2.01
CA ALA A 107 -11.22 -8.41 1.35
C ALA A 107 -11.81 -8.17 -0.06
N ALA A 108 -12.78 -7.26 -0.20
CA ALA A 108 -13.34 -6.91 -1.50
C ALA A 108 -12.29 -6.32 -2.45
N ALA A 109 -11.43 -5.42 -1.98
CA ALA A 109 -10.35 -4.85 -2.78
C ALA A 109 -9.30 -5.91 -3.19
N ARG A 110 -9.01 -6.88 -2.32
CA ARG A 110 -8.14 -8.02 -2.62
C ARG A 110 -8.72 -8.90 -3.74
N GLU A 111 -10.01 -9.19 -3.70
CA GLU A 111 -10.67 -9.95 -4.77
C GLU A 111 -10.57 -9.22 -6.12
N GLU A 112 -10.75 -7.90 -6.13
CA GLU A 112 -10.54 -7.06 -7.32
C GLU A 112 -9.09 -7.11 -7.82
N ALA A 113 -8.11 -7.07 -6.92
CA ALA A 113 -6.69 -7.19 -7.27
C ALA A 113 -6.39 -8.56 -7.90
N ILE A 114 -6.88 -9.65 -7.30
CA ILE A 114 -6.71 -11.02 -7.79
C ILE A 114 -7.37 -11.15 -9.19
N ALA A 115 -8.59 -10.67 -9.34
CA ALA A 115 -9.28 -10.68 -10.63
C ALA A 115 -8.54 -9.87 -11.71
N GLY A 116 -7.80 -8.83 -11.31
CA GLY A 116 -6.90 -8.03 -12.15
C GLY A 116 -5.53 -8.67 -12.41
N GLY A 117 -5.28 -9.88 -11.92
CA GLY A 117 -4.03 -10.61 -12.14
C GLY A 117 -2.89 -10.17 -11.22
N ALA A 118 -3.17 -9.73 -10.00
CA ALA A 118 -2.13 -9.44 -9.02
C ALA A 118 -1.42 -10.72 -8.56
N ASP A 119 -0.08 -10.70 -8.57
CA ASP A 119 0.76 -11.73 -7.96
C ASP A 119 1.02 -11.46 -6.48
N ALA A 120 0.90 -10.18 -6.08
CA ALA A 120 1.05 -9.71 -4.71
C ALA A 120 0.17 -8.49 -4.44
N ILE A 121 -0.17 -8.28 -3.17
CA ILE A 121 -0.82 -7.05 -2.69
C ILE A 121 0.02 -6.39 -1.61
N LEU A 122 -0.03 -5.06 -1.56
CA LEU A 122 0.51 -4.25 -0.48
C LEU A 122 -0.59 -3.38 0.11
N ILE A 123 -0.94 -3.61 1.36
CA ILE A 123 -1.96 -2.82 2.06
C ILE A 123 -1.25 -1.68 2.81
N LEU A 124 -1.70 -0.44 2.56
CA LEU A 124 -1.14 0.80 3.12
C LEU A 124 -2.29 1.65 3.68
N PRO A 125 -2.47 1.77 5.00
CA PRO A 125 -3.33 2.78 5.60
C PRO A 125 -2.85 4.21 5.27
N ILE A 126 -3.75 5.19 5.40
CA ILE A 126 -3.42 6.59 5.06
C ILE A 126 -2.79 7.39 6.20
N ASP A 127 -2.68 6.83 7.39
CA ASP A 127 -2.20 7.52 8.60
C ASP A 127 -0.68 7.50 8.79
N LEU A 128 0.06 7.32 7.70
CA LEU A 128 1.52 7.22 7.67
C LEU A 128 2.12 8.55 7.21
N PRO A 129 2.52 9.45 8.11
CA PRO A 129 3.00 10.79 7.75
C PRO A 129 4.30 10.78 6.94
N ASP A 130 5.14 9.77 7.14
CA ASP A 130 6.45 9.62 6.50
C ASP A 130 6.41 8.72 5.25
N VAL A 131 5.21 8.48 4.69
CA VAL A 131 5.08 7.65 3.49
C VAL A 131 5.72 8.30 2.27
N SER A 132 6.50 7.51 1.52
CA SER A 132 7.15 7.93 0.28
C SER A 132 7.18 6.78 -0.73
N SER A 133 7.40 7.10 -2.01
CA SER A 133 7.59 6.08 -3.05
C SER A 133 8.76 5.15 -2.74
N ASP A 134 9.86 5.70 -2.23
CA ASP A 134 11.05 4.92 -1.89
C ASP A 134 10.78 3.95 -0.74
N ALA A 135 10.05 4.37 0.31
CA ALA A 135 9.67 3.49 1.41
C ALA A 135 8.73 2.36 0.94
N ILE A 136 7.85 2.64 -0.01
CA ILE A 136 6.98 1.63 -0.63
C ILE A 136 7.81 0.66 -1.47
N ASP A 137 8.74 1.16 -2.28
CA ASP A 137 9.62 0.35 -3.12
C ASP A 137 10.58 -0.52 -2.29
N GLU A 138 11.00 -0.08 -1.09
CA GLU A 138 11.78 -0.88 -0.15
C GLU A 138 10.99 -2.12 0.33
N ILE A 139 9.71 -1.95 0.69
CA ILE A 139 8.85 -3.10 1.02
C ILE A 139 8.66 -4.01 -0.20
N ALA A 140 8.36 -3.43 -1.35
CA ALA A 140 8.16 -4.17 -2.59
C ALA A 140 9.42 -4.94 -3.05
N ALA A 141 10.61 -4.46 -2.71
CA ALA A 141 11.88 -5.15 -2.98
C ALA A 141 12.02 -6.49 -2.25
N THR A 142 11.20 -6.74 -1.21
CA THR A 142 11.14 -8.05 -0.54
C THR A 142 10.53 -9.16 -1.42
N LEU A 143 9.75 -8.77 -2.45
CA LEU A 143 9.25 -9.67 -3.48
C LEU A 143 10.44 -10.22 -4.27
N GLY A 144 10.87 -11.41 -3.91
CA GLY A 144 11.84 -12.17 -4.69
C GLY A 144 11.14 -13.18 -5.60
N GLU A 145 11.92 -14.14 -6.13
CA GLU A 145 11.34 -15.28 -6.84
C GLU A 145 10.46 -16.10 -5.89
N PRO A 146 9.20 -16.39 -6.24
CA PRO A 146 8.23 -16.99 -5.33
C PRO A 146 8.46 -18.51 -5.24
N GLN A 147 9.33 -18.93 -4.34
CA GLN A 147 9.46 -20.37 -4.01
C GLN A 147 8.48 -20.83 -2.93
N ARG A 148 7.88 -19.89 -2.18
CA ARG A 148 6.88 -20.12 -1.13
C ARG A 148 6.13 -18.80 -0.84
N PRO A 149 4.96 -18.86 -0.21
CA PRO A 149 4.25 -17.64 0.18
C PRO A 149 5.14 -16.69 1.00
N LEU A 150 4.96 -15.39 0.77
CA LEU A 150 5.69 -14.32 1.44
C LEU A 150 4.72 -13.41 2.15
N VAL A 151 5.05 -13.04 3.38
CA VAL A 151 4.39 -11.96 4.13
C VAL A 151 5.47 -11.02 4.63
N ALA A 152 5.39 -9.74 4.25
CA ALA A 152 6.22 -8.69 4.83
C ALA A 152 5.34 -7.70 5.61
N ILE A 153 5.76 -7.35 6.81
CA ILE A 153 5.00 -6.51 7.76
C ILE A 153 5.87 -5.34 8.19
N VAL A 154 5.31 -4.14 8.19
CA VAL A 154 5.81 -3.01 8.98
C VAL A 154 4.86 -2.83 10.17
N PRO A 155 5.26 -3.21 11.38
CA PRO A 155 4.47 -2.94 12.59
C PRO A 155 4.38 -1.44 12.88
N ASP A 156 3.37 -1.04 13.66
CA ASP A 156 3.37 0.28 14.28
C ASP A 156 4.57 0.44 15.23
N ARG A 157 4.87 1.68 15.64
CA ARG A 157 5.99 1.98 16.56
C ARG A 157 5.91 1.26 17.91
N HIS A 158 4.73 0.73 18.27
CA HIS A 158 4.49 -0.03 19.50
C HIS A 158 4.53 -1.55 19.27
N GLY A 159 4.68 -2.02 18.03
CA GLY A 159 4.73 -3.43 17.66
C GLY A 159 3.37 -4.14 17.78
N ARG A 160 2.25 -3.41 17.82
CA ARG A 160 0.90 -3.97 17.98
C ARG A 160 0.07 -3.92 16.72
N GLY A 161 0.04 -2.78 16.05
CA GLY A 161 -0.64 -2.55 14.78
C GLY A 161 0.19 -3.01 13.59
N THR A 162 -0.40 -2.90 12.40
CA THR A 162 0.26 -3.18 11.12
C THR A 162 0.09 -1.97 10.22
N ASN A 163 1.17 -1.26 9.97
CA ASN A 163 1.22 -0.04 9.17
C ASN A 163 1.45 -0.31 7.68
N ALA A 164 2.06 -1.44 7.35
CA ALA A 164 2.10 -1.94 5.99
C ALA A 164 2.10 -3.47 6.00
N LEU A 165 1.39 -4.07 5.03
CA LEU A 165 1.28 -5.52 4.89
C LEU A 165 1.38 -5.92 3.43
N LEU A 166 2.48 -6.59 3.06
CA LEU A 166 2.66 -7.20 1.75
C LEU A 166 2.39 -8.71 1.84
N ILE A 167 1.61 -9.23 0.90
CA ILE A 167 1.23 -10.64 0.83
C ILE A 167 1.44 -11.14 -0.60
N ALA A 168 2.15 -12.25 -0.77
CA ALA A 168 2.34 -12.93 -2.04
C ALA A 168 2.25 -14.47 -1.85
N PRO A 169 1.35 -15.20 -2.56
CA PRO A 169 0.26 -14.64 -3.37
C PRO A 169 -0.78 -13.87 -2.54
N PRO A 170 -1.65 -13.07 -3.15
CA PRO A 170 -2.56 -12.15 -2.43
C PRO A 170 -3.47 -12.79 -1.37
N ASP A 171 -3.76 -14.07 -1.50
CA ASP A 171 -4.63 -14.87 -0.64
C ASP A 171 -3.87 -15.80 0.32
N ALA A 172 -2.54 -15.69 0.41
CA ALA A 172 -1.70 -16.57 1.23
C ALA A 172 -2.09 -16.56 2.72
N ILE A 173 -2.60 -15.42 3.22
CA ILE A 173 -3.09 -15.30 4.60
C ILE A 173 -4.42 -14.53 4.67
N GLY A 174 -5.14 -14.71 5.79
CA GLY A 174 -6.28 -13.87 6.13
C GLY A 174 -5.88 -12.44 6.51
N LEU A 175 -6.78 -11.49 6.31
CA LEU A 175 -6.60 -10.09 6.73
C LEU A 175 -7.16 -9.92 8.14
N CYS A 176 -6.32 -9.49 9.07
CA CYS A 176 -6.61 -9.41 10.49
C CYS A 176 -6.25 -8.03 11.07
N PHE A 177 -6.62 -6.94 10.37
CA PHE A 177 -6.39 -5.58 10.86
C PHE A 177 -7.23 -5.28 12.10
N GLY A 178 -6.62 -4.61 13.08
CA GLY A 178 -7.21 -4.28 14.38
C GLY A 178 -6.14 -4.12 15.45
N GLY A 179 -6.54 -4.07 16.73
CA GLY A 179 -5.67 -3.66 17.84
C GLY A 179 -4.43 -4.54 18.13
N SER A 180 -4.33 -5.73 17.57
CA SER A 180 -3.16 -6.63 17.69
C SER A 180 -2.85 -7.28 16.34
N SER A 181 -2.99 -6.51 15.27
CA SER A 181 -2.88 -7.01 13.91
C SER A 181 -1.47 -7.53 13.55
N SER A 182 -0.41 -6.96 14.08
CA SER A 182 0.96 -7.43 13.84
C SER A 182 1.10 -8.91 14.25
N THR A 183 0.82 -9.22 15.51
CA THR A 183 0.88 -10.60 16.02
C THR A 183 -0.08 -11.54 15.28
N ALA A 184 -1.27 -11.06 14.90
CA ALA A 184 -2.23 -11.87 14.15
C ALA A 184 -1.72 -12.21 12.74
N HIS A 185 -1.11 -11.27 12.03
CA HIS A 185 -0.53 -11.51 10.71
C HIS A 185 0.72 -12.40 10.79
N GLU A 186 1.56 -12.25 11.82
CA GLU A 186 2.71 -13.14 12.07
C GLU A 186 2.26 -14.58 12.29
N ALA A 187 1.24 -14.79 13.13
CA ALA A 187 0.67 -16.11 13.37
C ALA A 187 0.05 -16.71 12.09
N ALA A 188 -0.66 -15.90 11.30
CA ALA A 188 -1.23 -16.34 10.03
C ALA A 188 -0.12 -16.73 9.02
N ALA A 189 0.95 -15.96 8.94
CA ALA A 189 2.11 -16.28 8.10
C ALA A 189 2.76 -17.60 8.51
N ALA A 190 2.95 -17.83 9.81
CA ALA A 190 3.50 -19.07 10.35
C ALA A 190 2.59 -20.26 10.01
N ALA A 191 1.27 -20.13 10.19
CA ALA A 191 0.29 -21.17 9.88
C ALA A 191 0.26 -21.52 8.39
N ALA A 192 0.46 -20.53 7.50
CA ALA A 192 0.54 -20.72 6.06
C ALA A 192 1.90 -21.23 5.57
N GLY A 193 2.89 -21.41 6.44
CA GLY A 193 4.27 -21.75 6.05
C GLY A 193 4.94 -20.65 5.20
N ALA A 194 4.44 -19.43 5.28
CA ALA A 194 4.96 -18.30 4.54
C ALA A 194 6.32 -17.84 5.10
N ARG A 195 7.15 -17.29 4.21
CA ARG A 195 8.33 -16.53 4.63
C ARG A 195 7.86 -15.23 5.25
N LEU A 196 8.14 -15.02 6.53
CA LEU A 196 7.85 -13.76 7.22
C LEU A 196 9.07 -12.84 7.16
N ILE A 197 8.83 -11.58 6.81
CA ILE A 197 9.81 -10.49 6.90
C ILE A 197 9.18 -9.38 7.74
N VAL A 198 9.85 -8.96 8.80
CA VAL A 198 9.44 -7.81 9.61
C VAL A 198 10.40 -6.67 9.31
N LEU A 199 9.85 -5.57 8.81
CA LEU A 199 10.58 -4.37 8.43
C LEU A 199 10.34 -3.27 9.46
N GLY A 200 11.30 -2.38 9.60
CA GLY A 200 11.16 -1.10 10.32
C GLY A 200 11.13 0.06 9.34
N GLY A 201 11.48 1.24 9.81
CA GLY A 201 11.69 2.41 8.97
C GLY A 201 10.58 3.47 9.08
N PRO A 202 10.48 4.37 8.10
CA PRO A 202 9.62 5.56 8.20
C PRO A 202 8.13 5.23 8.32
N LEU A 203 7.69 4.07 7.81
CA LEU A 203 6.28 3.67 7.89
C LEU A 203 5.88 3.11 9.27
N ALA A 204 6.79 3.01 10.23
CA ALA A 204 6.45 2.56 11.58
C ALA A 204 5.69 3.61 12.40
N LEU A 205 5.74 4.90 12.02
CA LEU A 205 4.96 5.95 12.65
C LEU A 205 3.58 6.05 11.99
N ASP A 206 2.54 5.85 12.76
CA ASP A 206 1.15 6.18 12.42
C ASP A 206 0.68 7.40 13.22
N LEU A 207 -0.23 8.18 12.66
CA LEU A 207 -0.69 9.44 13.23
C LEU A 207 -2.11 9.28 13.79
N ASP A 208 -2.24 8.84 15.02
CA ASP A 208 -3.53 8.57 15.67
C ASP A 208 -3.79 9.44 16.90
N THR A 209 -2.76 9.91 17.59
CA THR A 209 -2.86 10.65 18.84
C THR A 209 -2.20 12.04 18.75
N PRO A 210 -2.49 12.96 19.69
CA PRO A 210 -1.78 14.24 19.75
C PRO A 210 -0.25 14.10 19.88
N GLU A 211 0.22 13.03 20.52
CA GLU A 211 1.66 12.73 20.64
C GLU A 211 2.26 12.37 19.27
N ASP A 212 1.54 11.55 18.47
CA ASP A 212 1.97 11.20 17.13
C ASP A 212 2.02 12.43 16.23
N LEU A 213 1.06 13.35 16.39
CA LEU A 213 1.02 14.61 15.63
C LEU A 213 2.29 15.44 15.88
N LEU A 214 2.78 15.54 17.12
CA LEU A 214 4.02 16.23 17.43
C LEU A 214 5.24 15.55 16.77
N LEU A 215 5.25 14.22 16.70
CA LEU A 215 6.32 13.47 16.03
C LEU A 215 6.28 13.64 14.51
N ALA A 216 5.09 13.79 13.94
CA ALA A 216 4.87 13.92 12.50
C ALA A 216 5.00 15.36 11.97
N GLU A 217 5.07 16.39 12.83
CA GLU A 217 5.16 17.81 12.42
C GLU A 217 6.21 18.09 11.33
N PRO A 218 7.44 17.53 11.38
CA PRO A 218 8.44 17.77 10.34
C PRO A 218 7.97 17.31 8.96
N SER A 219 7.30 16.15 8.88
CA SER A 219 6.84 15.53 7.63
C SER A 219 5.58 16.20 7.08
N LEU A 220 4.76 16.80 7.95
CA LEU A 220 3.55 17.51 7.56
C LEU A 220 3.83 18.95 7.05
N GLY A 221 5.10 19.41 7.07
CA GLY A 221 5.45 20.76 6.68
C GLY A 221 4.88 21.85 7.62
N ARG A 222 4.36 21.45 8.78
CA ARG A 222 3.92 22.38 9.84
C ARG A 222 5.17 22.80 10.62
N GLY A 223 5.83 23.87 10.14
CA GLY A 223 6.90 24.50 10.92
C GLY A 223 6.34 24.94 12.28
N ARG A 224 7.12 24.73 13.36
CA ARG A 224 6.83 25.31 14.69
C ARG A 224 6.41 26.76 14.49
N PRO A 225 5.30 27.24 15.12
CA PRO A 225 5.04 28.66 15.18
C PRO A 225 6.32 29.32 15.71
N ALA A 226 6.83 30.28 14.97
CA ALA A 226 7.99 31.06 15.37
C ALA A 226 7.75 31.54 16.81
N ASP A 227 8.70 31.25 17.71
CA ASP A 227 8.70 31.73 19.08
C ASP A 227 8.29 33.19 19.07
N VAL A 228 7.11 33.48 19.63
CA VAL A 228 6.71 34.84 19.96
C VAL A 228 7.55 35.23 21.18
N ALA A 229 8.61 35.98 20.90
CA ALA A 229 9.44 36.61 21.91
C ALA A 229 8.69 37.76 22.60
#